data_7cb02b63167e060e3c907b7dce4dde04
#
_entry.id   7cb02b63167e060e3c907b7dce4dde04
#
_cell.length_a   1.000
_cell.length_b   1.000
_cell.length_c   1.000
_cell.angle_alpha   90.00
_cell.angle_beta   90.00
_cell.angle_gamma   90.00
#
_symmetry.space_group_name_H-M   'P 1'
#
loop_
_entity.id
_entity.type
_entity.pdbx_description
1 polymer ?
#
loop_
_entity_poly.entity_id
_entity_poly.type
_entity_poly.pdbx_seq_one_letter_code
_entity_poly.pdbx_strand_id
1 'polypeptide(L)'
;MSNVKAEMEAMLEAFRDEVPSHYSVCSLQAPRNDCVAFLRSEKYIDHLHALVDQGVANVTVIAPPNLVLPTIGGVSYYRTDHVDLLFTLFNNFVRKGYDPKPFDRISSSVILDAGAVIGAEGVSIAKYKDERVLFRHYGRVVLEDDVYVGANAVIQRARIDETVIGRGTMISSLCVVGANSIIGKNCTLTIQSGVSGSARIGDRCWLGIGAKVRDYVSICDDVFVGMGSVVIKDITEPGIYAGNPCRLLRPHGDK
;
A
#
# COMPACT_ATOMS: atom_id res chain seq x y z
N MET A 1 -17.72 5.72 28.44
CA MET A 1 -17.06 4.96 27.35
C MET A 1 -17.88 3.70 27.12
N SER A 2 -18.12 3.28 25.88
CA SER A 2 -18.78 2.00 25.62
C SER A 2 -17.88 0.87 26.12
N ASN A 3 -18.44 -0.24 26.57
CA ASN A 3 -17.68 -1.41 27.04
C ASN A 3 -16.67 -1.88 25.96
N VAL A 4 -17.02 -1.74 24.68
CA VAL A 4 -16.19 -2.12 23.53
C VAL A 4 -14.91 -1.28 23.43
N LYS A 5 -14.96 0.02 23.71
CA LYS A 5 -13.75 0.87 23.71
C LYS A 5 -12.80 0.50 24.82
N ALA A 6 -13.32 0.19 26.02
CA ALA A 6 -12.49 -0.27 27.13
C ALA A 6 -11.81 -1.63 26.82
N GLU A 7 -12.51 -2.54 26.16
CA GLU A 7 -11.92 -3.81 25.70
C GLU A 7 -10.79 -3.59 24.69
N MET A 8 -10.97 -2.68 23.75
CA MET A 8 -9.91 -2.34 22.76
C MET A 8 -8.69 -1.70 23.42
N GLU A 9 -8.90 -0.82 24.39
CA GLU A 9 -7.80 -0.21 25.17
C GLU A 9 -7.04 -1.26 25.97
N ALA A 10 -7.73 -2.16 26.66
CA ALA A 10 -7.12 -3.25 27.42
C ALA A 10 -6.31 -4.21 26.49
N MET A 11 -6.83 -4.49 25.31
CA MET A 11 -6.12 -5.32 24.31
C MET A 11 -4.81 -4.63 23.86
N LEU A 12 -4.85 -3.32 23.62
CA LEU A 12 -3.66 -2.56 23.24
C LEU A 12 -2.64 -2.50 24.38
N GLU A 13 -3.08 -2.28 25.62
CA GLU A 13 -2.21 -2.25 26.80
C GLU A 13 -1.50 -3.60 27.01
N ALA A 14 -2.24 -4.71 27.00
CA ALA A 14 -1.67 -6.04 27.13
C ALA A 14 -0.59 -6.32 26.06
N PHE A 15 -0.83 -5.89 24.82
CA PHE A 15 0.16 -6.05 23.76
C PHE A 15 1.40 -5.17 23.99
N ARG A 16 1.20 -3.93 24.44
CA ARG A 16 2.29 -3.00 24.71
C ARG A 16 3.21 -3.45 25.84
N ASP A 17 2.69 -4.19 26.82
CA ASP A 17 3.48 -4.76 27.91
C ASP A 17 4.45 -5.85 27.43
N GLU A 18 4.14 -6.50 26.29
CA GLU A 18 5.00 -7.53 25.68
C GLU A 18 5.96 -6.99 24.60
N VAL A 19 5.78 -5.75 24.14
CA VAL A 19 6.57 -5.17 23.05
C VAL A 19 7.38 -3.97 23.55
N PRO A 20 8.69 -3.90 23.28
CA PRO A 20 9.52 -2.77 23.70
C PRO A 20 8.97 -1.42 23.22
N SER A 21 9.01 -0.42 24.08
CA SER A 21 8.38 0.89 23.87
C SER A 21 8.96 1.68 22.68
N HIS A 22 10.17 1.35 22.25
CA HIS A 22 10.84 1.98 21.10
C HIS A 22 10.48 1.34 19.76
N TYR A 23 9.71 0.23 19.75
CA TYR A 23 9.33 -0.41 18.50
C TYR A 23 8.42 0.49 17.65
N SER A 24 8.69 0.49 16.35
CA SER A 24 7.86 1.14 15.33
C SER A 24 6.94 0.14 14.64
N VAL A 25 6.21 0.55 13.64
CA VAL A 25 5.48 -0.35 12.73
C VAL A 25 6.23 -0.50 11.41
N CYS A 26 6.18 -1.69 10.85
CA CYS A 26 6.71 -1.97 9.52
C CYS A 26 5.78 -2.90 8.73
N SER A 27 5.97 -3.04 7.43
CA SER A 27 5.40 -4.12 6.66
C SER A 27 6.40 -5.26 6.52
N LEU A 28 5.92 -6.47 6.27
CA LEU A 28 6.79 -7.62 5.98
C LEU A 28 7.48 -7.50 4.61
N GLN A 29 7.02 -6.60 3.74
CA GLN A 29 7.65 -6.32 2.44
C GLN A 29 8.82 -5.33 2.53
N ALA A 30 8.80 -4.47 3.55
CA ALA A 30 9.87 -3.51 3.85
C ALA A 30 10.20 -3.55 5.35
N PRO A 31 10.74 -4.65 5.84
CA PRO A 31 10.99 -4.86 7.26
C PRO A 31 12.12 -3.97 7.76
N ARG A 32 12.10 -3.70 9.07
CA ARG A 32 13.14 -2.93 9.78
C ARG A 32 13.42 -3.61 11.11
N ASN A 33 14.56 -3.30 11.70
CA ASN A 33 14.85 -3.69 13.08
C ASN A 33 13.88 -2.99 14.04
N ASP A 34 13.63 -3.62 15.18
CA ASP A 34 12.83 -3.07 16.27
C ASP A 34 11.44 -2.62 15.80
N CYS A 35 10.70 -3.53 15.20
CA CYS A 35 9.38 -3.20 14.67
C CYS A 35 8.29 -4.26 14.92
N VAL A 36 7.05 -3.82 14.80
CA VAL A 36 5.86 -4.67 14.78
C VAL A 36 5.33 -4.76 13.36
N ALA A 37 5.15 -5.97 12.91
CA ALA A 37 4.48 -6.30 11.64
C ALA A 37 3.24 -7.17 11.91
N PHE A 38 2.50 -7.52 10.89
CA PHE A 38 1.37 -8.43 11.00
C PHE A 38 1.29 -9.41 9.84
N LEU A 39 0.71 -10.58 10.12
CA LEU A 39 0.52 -11.66 9.17
C LEU A 39 -0.92 -12.18 9.27
N ARG A 40 -1.66 -12.17 8.16
CA ARG A 40 -3.07 -12.60 8.15
C ARG A 40 -3.27 -14.05 7.74
N SER A 41 -2.38 -14.59 6.92
CA SER A 41 -2.53 -15.92 6.33
C SER A 41 -1.20 -16.52 5.88
N GLU A 42 -1.21 -17.82 5.60
CA GLU A 42 -0.03 -18.58 5.14
C GLU A 42 0.61 -18.02 3.88
N LYS A 43 -0.17 -17.44 2.99
CA LYS A 43 0.31 -16.88 1.71
C LYS A 43 1.41 -15.82 1.86
N TYR A 44 1.61 -15.26 3.06
CA TYR A 44 2.63 -14.25 3.33
C TYR A 44 3.80 -14.80 4.16
N ILE A 45 3.87 -16.11 4.42
CA ILE A 45 4.94 -16.72 5.23
C ILE A 45 6.31 -16.55 4.57
N ASP A 46 6.37 -16.59 3.24
CA ASP A 46 7.62 -16.39 2.50
C ASP A 46 8.27 -15.03 2.79
N HIS A 47 7.47 -14.00 3.11
CA HIS A 47 8.01 -12.72 3.54
C HIS A 47 8.70 -12.77 4.91
N LEU A 48 8.34 -13.73 5.78
CA LEU A 48 9.05 -13.95 7.05
C LEU A 48 10.44 -14.54 6.81
N HIS A 49 10.58 -15.45 5.86
CA HIS A 49 11.90 -16.00 5.51
C HIS A 49 12.82 -14.93 4.94
N ALA A 50 12.29 -13.99 4.16
CA ALA A 50 13.06 -12.87 3.64
C ALA A 50 13.61 -11.92 4.74
N LEU A 51 13.07 -11.93 5.97
CA LEU A 51 13.62 -11.18 7.09
C LEU A 51 15.04 -11.64 7.44
N VAL A 52 15.27 -12.96 7.41
CA VAL A 52 16.58 -13.55 7.72
C VAL A 52 17.60 -13.13 6.66
N ASP A 53 17.24 -13.22 5.39
CA ASP A 53 18.11 -12.88 4.27
C ASP A 53 18.53 -11.41 4.27
N GLN A 54 17.66 -10.55 4.80
CA GLN A 54 17.90 -9.10 4.93
C GLN A 54 18.61 -8.72 6.24
N GLY A 55 18.91 -9.68 7.13
CA GLY A 55 19.57 -9.43 8.41
C GLY A 55 18.72 -8.59 9.37
N VAL A 56 17.41 -8.62 9.24
CA VAL A 56 16.48 -7.88 10.11
C VAL A 56 16.27 -8.65 11.40
N ALA A 57 16.36 -7.97 12.53
CA ALA A 57 16.21 -8.54 13.86
C ALA A 57 15.20 -7.76 14.72
N ASN A 58 14.78 -8.40 15.82
CA ASN A 58 13.85 -7.80 16.78
C ASN A 58 12.51 -7.42 16.15
N VAL A 59 11.88 -8.36 15.44
CA VAL A 59 10.56 -8.16 14.83
C VAL A 59 9.50 -8.92 15.63
N THR A 60 8.46 -8.23 16.07
CA THR A 60 7.27 -8.86 16.63
C THR A 60 6.19 -8.95 15.55
N VAL A 61 5.75 -10.16 15.24
CA VAL A 61 4.70 -10.40 14.23
C VAL A 61 3.38 -10.74 14.91
N ILE A 62 2.37 -9.90 14.71
CA ILE A 62 1.01 -10.19 15.14
C ILE A 62 0.40 -11.19 14.15
N ALA A 63 -0.05 -12.34 14.61
CA ALA A 63 -0.55 -13.42 13.76
C ALA A 63 -1.74 -14.15 14.37
N PRO A 64 -2.58 -14.84 13.56
CA PRO A 64 -3.66 -15.68 14.04
C PRO A 64 -3.13 -16.85 14.90
N PRO A 65 -3.89 -17.32 15.92
CA PRO A 65 -3.42 -18.36 16.82
C PRO A 65 -3.24 -19.71 16.13
N ASN A 66 -4.01 -20.01 15.11
CA ASN A 66 -4.03 -21.28 14.37
C ASN A 66 -3.03 -21.37 13.23
N LEU A 67 -2.30 -20.29 12.93
CA LEU A 67 -1.36 -20.29 11.83
C LEU A 67 -0.04 -20.97 12.25
N VAL A 68 0.42 -21.94 11.47
CA VAL A 68 1.75 -22.56 11.67
C VAL A 68 2.83 -21.59 11.17
N LEU A 69 3.70 -21.19 12.08
CA LEU A 69 4.76 -20.20 11.78
C LEU A 69 6.14 -20.80 11.97
N PRO A 70 7.11 -20.45 11.11
CA PRO A 70 8.48 -20.90 11.25
C PRO A 70 9.15 -20.27 12.47
N THR A 71 10.06 -21.01 13.08
CA THR A 71 10.95 -20.43 14.10
C THR A 71 12.07 -19.67 13.41
N ILE A 72 12.14 -18.36 13.62
CA ILE A 72 13.11 -17.46 12.97
C ILE A 72 13.84 -16.69 14.06
N GLY A 73 15.18 -16.68 14.01
CA GLY A 73 15.98 -15.90 14.97
C GLY A 73 15.67 -14.40 14.86
N GLY A 74 15.46 -13.75 16.00
CA GLY A 74 15.11 -12.32 16.04
C GLY A 74 13.66 -11.99 15.70
N VAL A 75 12.80 -13.00 15.49
CA VAL A 75 11.35 -12.83 15.28
C VAL A 75 10.58 -13.45 16.43
N SER A 76 9.71 -12.68 17.05
CA SER A 76 8.74 -13.11 18.05
C SER A 76 7.31 -13.05 17.46
N TYR A 77 6.40 -13.84 18.02
CA TYR A 77 5.04 -13.91 17.54
C TYR A 77 4.04 -13.61 18.64
N TYR A 78 3.21 -12.60 18.42
CA TYR A 78 2.05 -12.33 19.25
C TYR A 78 0.78 -12.93 18.63
N ARG A 79 0.13 -13.83 19.33
CA ARG A 79 -1.02 -14.60 18.82
C ARG A 79 -2.34 -13.96 19.24
N THR A 80 -3.18 -13.64 18.25
CA THR A 80 -4.52 -13.09 18.50
C THR A 80 -5.48 -13.36 17.33
N ASP A 81 -6.76 -13.53 17.63
CA ASP A 81 -7.83 -13.57 16.63
C ASP A 81 -8.12 -12.18 16.02
N HIS A 82 -7.59 -11.12 16.63
CA HIS A 82 -7.85 -9.74 16.25
C HIS A 82 -6.65 -9.05 15.62
N VAL A 83 -5.96 -9.73 14.69
CA VAL A 83 -4.70 -9.26 14.06
C VAL A 83 -4.82 -7.85 13.50
N ASP A 84 -5.84 -7.59 12.67
CA ASP A 84 -6.03 -6.29 12.02
C ASP A 84 -6.37 -5.19 13.01
N LEU A 85 -7.19 -5.50 14.00
CA LEU A 85 -7.55 -4.55 15.04
C LEU A 85 -6.34 -4.17 15.87
N LEU A 86 -5.64 -5.15 16.41
CA LEU A 86 -4.49 -4.90 17.28
C LEU A 86 -3.40 -4.13 16.57
N PHE A 87 -3.08 -4.51 15.33
CA PHE A 87 -2.11 -3.79 14.53
C PHE A 87 -2.56 -2.35 14.22
N THR A 88 -3.85 -2.14 13.97
CA THR A 88 -4.43 -0.79 13.76
C THR A 88 -4.32 0.07 15.02
N LEU A 89 -4.67 -0.49 16.18
CA LEU A 89 -4.58 0.23 17.46
C LEU A 89 -3.14 0.61 17.78
N PHE A 90 -2.22 -0.34 17.62
CA PHE A 90 -0.79 -0.11 17.86
C PHE A 90 -0.22 0.93 16.90
N ASN A 91 -0.49 0.82 15.60
CA ASN A 91 -0.07 1.82 14.60
C ASN A 91 -0.56 3.22 14.96
N ASN A 92 -1.84 3.36 15.29
CA ASN A 92 -2.42 4.66 15.65
C ASN A 92 -1.83 5.22 16.95
N PHE A 93 -1.49 4.34 17.89
CA PHE A 93 -0.87 4.72 19.15
C PHE A 93 0.56 5.24 18.96
N VAL A 94 1.44 4.48 18.32
CA VAL A 94 2.87 4.85 18.15
C VAL A 94 3.06 6.05 17.24
N ARG A 95 2.07 6.35 16.41
CA ARG A 95 2.11 7.47 15.46
C ARG A 95 1.23 8.67 15.88
N LYS A 96 0.69 8.64 17.10
CA LYS A 96 -0.17 9.73 17.59
C LYS A 96 0.59 11.06 17.54
N GLY A 97 0.03 12.04 16.81
CA GLY A 97 0.66 13.36 16.63
C GLY A 97 1.76 13.43 15.57
N TYR A 98 2.06 12.31 14.90
CA TYR A 98 3.04 12.29 13.80
C TYR A 98 2.45 12.89 12.52
N ASP A 99 3.16 13.85 11.90
CA ASP A 99 2.86 14.33 10.56
C ASP A 99 3.83 13.67 9.56
N PRO A 100 3.33 12.86 8.63
CA PRO A 100 4.18 12.19 7.64
C PRO A 100 4.64 13.09 6.48
N LYS A 101 4.01 14.24 6.26
CA LYS A 101 4.29 15.13 5.10
C LYS A 101 5.75 15.53 4.95
N PRO A 102 6.50 15.89 6.03
CA PRO A 102 7.90 16.25 5.90
C PRO A 102 8.80 15.11 5.37
N PHE A 103 8.30 13.88 5.35
CA PHE A 103 9.03 12.70 4.91
C PHE A 103 8.67 12.27 3.48
N ASP A 104 7.71 12.95 2.83
CA ASP A 104 7.44 12.74 1.41
C ASP A 104 8.68 13.15 0.59
N ARG A 105 9.02 12.32 -0.39
CA ARG A 105 10.15 12.58 -1.31
C ARG A 105 9.60 12.99 -2.66
N ILE A 106 9.63 14.29 -2.92
CA ILE A 106 9.15 14.88 -4.18
C ILE A 106 10.34 15.52 -4.85
N SER A 107 10.71 15.03 -6.03
CA SER A 107 11.80 15.63 -6.81
C SER A 107 11.47 17.07 -7.20
N SER A 108 12.51 17.90 -7.30
CA SER A 108 12.38 19.31 -7.69
C SER A 108 11.91 19.51 -9.14
N SER A 109 12.02 18.49 -9.99
CA SER A 109 11.54 18.51 -11.38
C SER A 109 10.05 18.12 -11.52
N VAL A 110 9.37 17.75 -10.42
CA VAL A 110 7.96 17.39 -10.44
C VAL A 110 7.09 18.62 -10.72
N ILE A 111 6.13 18.43 -11.62
CA ILE A 111 5.13 19.46 -11.94
C ILE A 111 3.81 19.06 -11.32
N LEU A 112 3.26 19.91 -10.45
CA LEU A 112 1.95 19.76 -9.85
C LEU A 112 1.01 20.83 -10.39
N ASP A 113 -0.08 20.39 -10.98
CA ASP A 113 -1.09 21.30 -11.51
C ASP A 113 -2.12 21.69 -10.42
N ALA A 114 -2.97 22.65 -10.73
CA ALA A 114 -3.92 23.24 -9.79
C ALA A 114 -4.82 22.19 -9.13
N GLY A 115 -4.90 22.19 -7.81
CA GLY A 115 -5.72 21.26 -7.03
C GLY A 115 -5.18 19.83 -6.94
N ALA A 116 -3.99 19.55 -7.46
CA ALA A 116 -3.35 18.25 -7.23
C ALA A 116 -3.10 18.02 -5.73
N VAL A 117 -3.49 16.87 -5.20
CA VAL A 117 -3.35 16.51 -3.78
C VAL A 117 -2.35 15.38 -3.63
N ILE A 118 -1.22 15.68 -2.99
CA ILE A 118 -0.18 14.69 -2.70
C ILE A 118 -0.26 14.31 -1.21
N GLY A 119 -0.32 13.01 -0.95
CA GLY A 119 -0.33 12.49 0.41
C GLY A 119 -1.71 12.54 1.08
N ALA A 120 -2.80 12.50 0.33
CA ALA A 120 -4.12 12.28 0.90
C ALA A 120 -4.16 10.97 1.69
N GLU A 121 -4.89 10.97 2.80
CA GLU A 121 -5.13 9.75 3.56
C GLU A 121 -6.18 8.89 2.86
N GLY A 122 -5.91 7.60 2.69
CA GLY A 122 -6.88 6.63 2.22
C GLY A 122 -7.79 6.13 3.35
N VAL A 123 -8.77 5.31 2.99
CA VAL A 123 -9.68 4.68 3.96
C VAL A 123 -9.31 3.22 4.15
N SER A 124 -8.83 2.88 5.34
CA SER A 124 -8.57 1.51 5.77
C SER A 124 -9.15 1.30 7.18
N ILE A 125 -9.95 0.27 7.38
CA ILE A 125 -10.75 0.10 8.58
C ILE A 125 -10.53 -1.30 9.16
N ALA A 126 -10.19 -1.38 10.45
CA ALA A 126 -10.35 -2.57 11.26
C ALA A 126 -11.74 -2.56 11.92
N LYS A 127 -12.38 -3.72 12.00
CA LYS A 127 -13.69 -3.89 12.63
C LYS A 127 -13.55 -4.68 13.92
N TYR A 128 -14.26 -4.26 14.94
CA TYR A 128 -14.39 -5.01 16.19
C TYR A 128 -15.79 -4.83 16.76
N LYS A 129 -16.56 -5.90 16.79
CA LYS A 129 -17.99 -5.85 17.10
C LYS A 129 -18.69 -4.80 16.21
N ASP A 130 -19.39 -3.86 16.75
CA ASP A 130 -20.09 -2.78 16.03
C ASP A 130 -19.21 -1.54 15.77
N GLU A 131 -17.97 -1.54 16.28
CA GLU A 131 -17.05 -0.42 16.13
C GLU A 131 -16.18 -0.54 14.88
N ARG A 132 -15.82 0.63 14.31
CA ARG A 132 -14.88 0.76 13.19
C ARG A 132 -13.71 1.62 13.62
N VAL A 133 -12.51 1.08 13.52
CA VAL A 133 -11.29 1.79 13.84
C VAL A 133 -10.58 2.13 12.53
N LEU A 134 -10.43 3.43 12.25
CA LEU A 134 -9.69 3.89 11.08
C LEU A 134 -8.20 3.60 11.28
N PHE A 135 -7.60 2.90 10.34
CA PHE A 135 -6.16 2.76 10.24
C PHE A 135 -5.58 4.04 9.64
N ARG A 136 -4.87 4.81 10.45
CA ARG A 136 -4.24 6.05 10.00
C ARG A 136 -3.05 5.76 9.08
N HIS A 137 -2.94 6.51 8.00
CA HIS A 137 -1.89 6.35 7.02
C HIS A 137 -0.70 7.22 7.36
N TYR A 138 0.43 6.61 7.70
CA TYR A 138 1.66 7.30 8.12
C TYR A 138 2.86 7.01 7.22
N GLY A 139 2.65 6.26 6.14
CA GLY A 139 3.64 6.11 5.09
C GLY A 139 3.80 7.40 4.28
N ARG A 140 4.68 7.39 3.33
CA ARG A 140 5.04 8.56 2.53
C ARG A 140 4.67 8.41 1.06
N VAL A 141 4.77 9.51 0.33
CA VAL A 141 4.71 9.55 -1.14
C VAL A 141 6.11 9.80 -1.67
N VAL A 142 6.45 9.12 -2.76
CA VAL A 142 7.67 9.32 -3.54
C VAL A 142 7.26 9.67 -4.97
N LEU A 143 7.62 10.87 -5.41
CA LEU A 143 7.51 11.29 -6.80
C LEU A 143 8.92 11.47 -7.33
N GLU A 144 9.30 10.61 -8.29
CA GLU A 144 10.63 10.67 -8.91
C GLU A 144 10.72 11.84 -9.91
N ASP A 145 11.88 11.97 -10.57
CA ASP A 145 12.13 13.07 -11.49
C ASP A 145 11.13 13.11 -12.64
N ASP A 146 10.82 14.30 -13.11
CA ASP A 146 10.01 14.57 -14.30
C ASP A 146 8.58 13.99 -14.24
N VAL A 147 8.06 13.72 -13.04
CA VAL A 147 6.66 13.32 -12.83
C VAL A 147 5.75 14.54 -13.00
N TYR A 148 4.65 14.37 -13.74
CA TYR A 148 3.59 15.35 -13.86
C TYR A 148 2.31 14.85 -13.16
N VAL A 149 1.72 15.69 -12.33
CA VAL A 149 0.43 15.41 -11.65
C VAL A 149 -0.57 16.49 -12.01
N GLY A 150 -1.55 16.13 -12.84
CA GLY A 150 -2.57 16.99 -13.39
C GLY A 150 -3.61 17.47 -12.38
N ALA A 151 -4.42 18.41 -12.83
CA ALA A 151 -5.38 19.12 -12.00
C ALA A 151 -6.35 18.19 -11.25
N ASN A 152 -6.50 18.44 -9.95
CA ASN A 152 -7.36 17.66 -9.06
C ASN A 152 -7.08 16.14 -9.03
N ALA A 153 -5.90 15.70 -9.48
CA ALA A 153 -5.47 14.33 -9.26
C ALA A 153 -5.07 14.12 -7.80
N VAL A 154 -5.30 12.91 -7.29
CA VAL A 154 -5.05 12.56 -5.90
C VAL A 154 -4.07 11.40 -5.82
N ILE A 155 -2.92 11.61 -5.19
CA ILE A 155 -1.97 10.57 -4.84
C ILE A 155 -2.08 10.30 -3.33
N GLN A 156 -2.59 9.13 -2.97
CA GLN A 156 -2.73 8.77 -1.56
C GLN A 156 -1.37 8.35 -0.98
N ARG A 157 -1.10 8.76 0.26
CA ARG A 157 0.05 8.25 1.00
C ARG A 157 -0.11 6.79 1.35
N ALA A 158 0.99 6.10 1.45
CA ALA A 158 1.02 4.71 1.88
C ALA A 158 0.49 4.56 3.32
N ARG A 159 -0.01 3.38 3.63
CA ARG A 159 -0.41 3.04 5.01
C ARG A 159 0.78 3.04 5.95
N ILE A 160 1.91 2.47 5.52
CA ILE A 160 3.13 2.33 6.32
C ILE A 160 4.36 2.74 5.49
N ASP A 161 4.60 2.10 4.36
CA ASP A 161 5.80 2.28 3.53
C ASP A 161 5.69 3.46 2.56
N GLU A 162 5.67 3.21 1.27
CA GLU A 162 5.68 4.22 0.23
C GLU A 162 4.59 3.98 -0.83
N THR A 163 4.00 5.05 -1.32
CA THR A 163 3.34 5.12 -2.62
C THR A 163 4.32 5.77 -3.57
N VAL A 164 4.68 5.10 -4.67
CA VAL A 164 5.77 5.51 -5.55
C VAL A 164 5.25 5.79 -6.94
N ILE A 165 5.66 6.93 -7.51
CA ILE A 165 5.46 7.26 -8.92
C ILE A 165 6.84 7.39 -9.56
N GLY A 166 7.11 6.50 -10.50
CA GLY A 166 8.38 6.41 -11.21
C GLY A 166 8.60 7.57 -12.18
N ARG A 167 9.87 7.81 -12.46
CA ARG A 167 10.37 8.91 -13.29
C ARG A 167 9.64 9.03 -14.63
N GLY A 168 9.35 10.26 -15.02
CA GLY A 168 8.75 10.59 -16.31
C GLY A 168 7.29 10.18 -16.46
N THR A 169 6.66 9.67 -15.39
CA THR A 169 5.25 9.26 -15.42
C THR A 169 4.33 10.47 -15.38
N MET A 170 3.35 10.45 -16.27
CA MET A 170 2.35 11.51 -16.43
C MET A 170 0.99 11.05 -15.90
N ILE A 171 0.49 11.71 -14.89
CA ILE A 171 -0.81 11.47 -14.28
C ILE A 171 -1.72 12.65 -14.66
N SER A 172 -2.72 12.39 -15.49
CA SER A 172 -3.64 13.41 -15.96
C SER A 172 -4.66 13.83 -14.89
N SER A 173 -5.49 14.79 -15.24
CA SER A 173 -6.47 15.37 -14.32
C SER A 173 -7.47 14.34 -13.79
N LEU A 174 -7.93 14.54 -12.55
CA LEU A 174 -8.96 13.72 -11.89
C LEU A 174 -8.56 12.24 -11.71
N CYS A 175 -7.30 11.91 -11.84
CA CYS A 175 -6.80 10.57 -11.56
C CYS A 175 -6.68 10.32 -10.06
N VAL A 176 -6.79 9.06 -9.66
CA VAL A 176 -6.55 8.65 -8.27
C VAL A 176 -5.53 7.52 -8.26
N VAL A 177 -4.47 7.68 -7.47
CA VAL A 177 -3.52 6.62 -7.14
C VAL A 177 -3.67 6.26 -5.67
N GLY A 178 -4.05 5.03 -5.41
CA GLY A 178 -4.33 4.50 -4.08
C GLY A 178 -3.06 4.26 -3.26
N ALA A 179 -3.24 4.14 -1.97
CA ALA A 179 -2.17 3.95 -1.00
C ALA A 179 -1.32 2.69 -1.27
N ASN A 180 -0.01 2.77 -1.05
CA ASN A 180 0.95 1.68 -1.28
C ASN A 180 1.08 1.21 -2.74
N SER A 181 0.51 1.94 -3.70
CA SER A 181 0.68 1.62 -5.12
C SER A 181 2.08 1.99 -5.59
N ILE A 182 2.60 1.22 -6.53
CA ILE A 182 3.85 1.51 -7.22
C ILE A 182 3.53 1.63 -8.71
N ILE A 183 3.80 2.80 -9.27
CA ILE A 183 3.70 3.07 -10.70
C ILE A 183 5.12 3.18 -11.24
N GLY A 184 5.42 2.42 -12.28
CA GLY A 184 6.73 2.42 -12.94
C GLY A 184 7.05 3.73 -13.68
N LYS A 185 8.10 3.69 -14.49
CA LYS A 185 8.63 4.84 -15.22
C LYS A 185 7.91 5.03 -16.54
N ASN A 186 7.86 6.30 -16.99
CA ASN A 186 7.32 6.67 -18.30
C ASN A 186 5.91 6.14 -18.57
N CYS A 187 5.10 6.01 -17.54
CA CYS A 187 3.70 5.62 -17.65
C CYS A 187 2.83 6.84 -17.98
N THR A 188 1.65 6.59 -18.54
CA THR A 188 0.63 7.60 -18.74
C THR A 188 -0.70 7.15 -18.15
N LEU A 189 -1.15 7.84 -17.15
CA LEU A 189 -2.48 7.68 -16.56
C LEU A 189 -3.36 8.80 -17.11
N THR A 190 -4.25 8.47 -18.06
CA THR A 190 -5.09 9.49 -18.67
C THR A 190 -6.28 9.87 -17.79
N ILE A 191 -6.99 10.91 -18.16
CA ILE A 191 -8.03 11.56 -17.33
C ILE A 191 -8.99 10.56 -16.69
N GLN A 192 -9.28 10.75 -15.40
CA GLN A 192 -10.18 9.91 -14.59
C GLN A 192 -9.76 8.45 -14.44
N SER A 193 -8.59 8.05 -14.89
CA SER A 193 -8.10 6.71 -14.59
C SER A 193 -7.86 6.52 -13.09
N GLY A 194 -7.85 5.29 -12.62
CA GLY A 194 -7.69 5.02 -11.20
C GLY A 194 -6.93 3.73 -10.94
N VAL A 195 -5.96 3.82 -10.06
CA VAL A 195 -5.17 2.68 -9.56
C VAL A 195 -5.50 2.52 -8.08
N SER A 196 -6.08 1.38 -7.70
CA SER A 196 -6.42 1.11 -6.31
C SER A 196 -5.19 0.73 -5.49
N GLY A 197 -5.35 0.71 -4.16
CA GLY A 197 -4.22 0.53 -3.25
C GLY A 197 -3.43 -0.78 -3.45
N SER A 198 -2.13 -0.72 -3.21
CA SER A 198 -1.20 -1.85 -3.33
C SER A 198 -1.08 -2.46 -4.74
N ALA A 199 -1.61 -1.82 -5.77
CA ALA A 199 -1.41 -2.23 -7.15
C ALA A 199 0.01 -1.87 -7.62
N ARG A 200 0.53 -2.66 -8.55
CA ARG A 200 1.85 -2.47 -9.16
C ARG A 200 1.70 -2.34 -10.66
N ILE A 201 2.15 -1.24 -11.20
CA ILE A 201 2.16 -0.98 -12.65
C ILE A 201 3.61 -0.92 -13.09
N GLY A 202 3.96 -1.72 -14.08
CA GLY A 202 5.29 -1.73 -14.68
C GLY A 202 5.61 -0.45 -15.45
N ASP A 203 6.74 -0.44 -16.12
CA ASP A 203 7.22 0.71 -16.90
C ASP A 203 6.45 0.85 -18.23
N ARG A 204 6.37 2.07 -18.77
CA ARG A 204 5.81 2.39 -20.11
C ARG A 204 4.36 1.93 -20.32
N CYS A 205 3.61 1.83 -19.23
CA CYS A 205 2.19 1.48 -19.30
C CYS A 205 1.31 2.69 -19.63
N TRP A 206 0.22 2.43 -20.32
CA TRP A 206 -0.81 3.40 -20.63
C TRP A 206 -2.15 2.98 -20.05
N LEU A 207 -2.74 3.80 -19.20
CA LEU A 207 -4.11 3.62 -18.72
C LEU A 207 -5.03 4.63 -19.42
N GLY A 208 -5.93 4.11 -20.24
CA GLY A 208 -6.92 4.90 -21.00
C GLY A 208 -7.91 5.64 -20.10
N ILE A 209 -8.63 6.59 -20.68
CA ILE A 209 -9.61 7.43 -19.97
C ILE A 209 -10.57 6.56 -19.15
N GLY A 210 -10.69 6.85 -17.87
CA GLY A 210 -11.59 6.13 -16.96
C GLY A 210 -11.20 4.68 -16.65
N ALA A 211 -10.06 4.17 -17.14
CA ALA A 211 -9.60 2.83 -16.80
C ALA A 211 -9.38 2.68 -15.29
N LYS A 212 -9.73 1.50 -14.74
CA LYS A 212 -9.60 1.20 -13.32
C LYS A 212 -8.78 -0.07 -13.11
N VAL A 213 -7.84 -0.01 -12.19
CA VAL A 213 -7.03 -1.15 -11.75
C VAL A 213 -7.42 -1.49 -10.32
N ARG A 214 -7.82 -2.75 -10.09
CA ARG A 214 -8.18 -3.26 -8.78
C ARG A 214 -6.96 -3.29 -7.84
N ASP A 215 -7.22 -3.25 -6.55
CA ASP A 215 -6.22 -3.42 -5.49
C ASP A 215 -5.45 -4.76 -5.62
N TYR A 216 -4.16 -4.70 -5.26
CA TYR A 216 -3.22 -5.83 -5.31
C TYR A 216 -2.99 -6.45 -6.69
N VAL A 217 -3.45 -5.83 -7.76
CA VAL A 217 -3.18 -6.27 -9.14
C VAL A 217 -1.80 -5.80 -9.57
N SER A 218 -1.08 -6.67 -10.27
CA SER A 218 0.19 -6.37 -10.93
C SER A 218 0.01 -6.34 -12.46
N ILE A 219 0.55 -5.31 -13.09
CA ILE A 219 0.59 -5.13 -14.55
C ILE A 219 2.07 -5.06 -14.95
N CYS A 220 2.51 -5.92 -15.87
CA CYS A 220 3.88 -5.90 -16.38
C CYS A 220 4.16 -4.64 -17.24
N ASP A 221 5.40 -4.49 -17.68
CA ASP A 221 5.81 -3.41 -18.58
C ASP A 221 5.08 -3.44 -19.92
N ASP A 222 5.04 -2.28 -20.60
CA ASP A 222 4.57 -2.16 -21.99
C ASP A 222 3.10 -2.58 -22.20
N VAL A 223 2.23 -2.33 -21.23
CA VAL A 223 0.80 -2.64 -21.30
C VAL A 223 -0.01 -1.38 -21.63
N PHE A 224 -0.88 -1.51 -22.63
CA PHE A 224 -1.90 -0.50 -22.96
C PHE A 224 -3.27 -0.98 -22.48
N VAL A 225 -3.88 -0.27 -21.56
CA VAL A 225 -5.24 -0.50 -21.07
C VAL A 225 -6.20 0.49 -21.74
N GLY A 226 -7.16 -0.01 -22.51
CA GLY A 226 -8.14 0.81 -23.23
C GLY A 226 -9.05 1.61 -22.30
N MET A 227 -9.70 2.65 -22.85
CA MET A 227 -10.61 3.51 -22.09
C MET A 227 -11.76 2.72 -21.45
N GLY A 228 -12.19 3.12 -20.26
CA GLY A 228 -13.29 2.50 -19.51
C GLY A 228 -13.07 1.05 -19.08
N SER A 229 -11.87 0.53 -19.24
CA SER A 229 -11.55 -0.86 -18.88
C SER A 229 -11.38 -1.06 -17.39
N VAL A 230 -11.71 -2.27 -16.91
CA VAL A 230 -11.54 -2.65 -15.49
C VAL A 230 -10.61 -3.85 -15.38
N VAL A 231 -9.39 -3.62 -14.89
CA VAL A 231 -8.38 -4.65 -14.67
C VAL A 231 -8.58 -5.24 -13.28
N ILE A 232 -8.98 -6.52 -13.24
CA ILE A 232 -9.28 -7.24 -11.99
C ILE A 232 -8.36 -8.43 -11.73
N LYS A 233 -7.43 -8.71 -12.65
CA LYS A 233 -6.42 -9.78 -12.55
C LYS A 233 -5.09 -9.24 -13.03
N ASP A 234 -4.02 -9.90 -12.62
CA ASP A 234 -2.67 -9.58 -13.08
C ASP A 234 -2.56 -9.68 -14.61
N ILE A 235 -1.77 -8.79 -15.18
CA ILE A 235 -1.39 -8.78 -16.58
C ILE A 235 0.11 -9.07 -16.62
N THR A 236 0.47 -10.24 -17.12
CA THR A 236 1.84 -10.77 -17.12
C THR A 236 2.54 -10.67 -18.47
N GLU A 237 1.81 -10.27 -19.52
CA GLU A 237 2.34 -10.17 -20.87
C GLU A 237 2.07 -8.77 -21.45
N PRO A 238 3.05 -8.15 -22.14
CA PRO A 238 2.86 -6.90 -22.84
C PRO A 238 1.75 -7.00 -23.89
N GLY A 239 0.95 -5.95 -24.04
CA GLY A 239 -0.13 -5.98 -25.03
C GLY A 239 -1.18 -4.91 -24.83
N ILE A 240 -2.19 -4.97 -25.68
CA ILE A 240 -3.36 -4.09 -25.63
C ILE A 240 -4.53 -4.85 -25.01
N TYR A 241 -4.99 -4.31 -23.91
CA TYR A 241 -6.06 -4.91 -23.10
C TYR A 241 -7.26 -3.95 -23.03
N ALA A 242 -8.47 -4.49 -23.11
CA ALA A 242 -9.67 -3.66 -22.94
C ALA A 242 -10.87 -4.45 -22.42
N GLY A 243 -11.90 -3.72 -22.00
CA GLY A 243 -13.20 -4.24 -21.55
C GLY A 243 -13.37 -4.29 -20.04
N ASN A 244 -14.56 -4.69 -19.62
CA ASN A 244 -14.94 -4.92 -18.22
C ASN A 244 -15.60 -6.31 -18.08
N PRO A 245 -14.92 -7.30 -17.51
CA PRO A 245 -13.52 -7.26 -17.09
C PRO A 245 -12.54 -7.19 -18.28
N CYS A 246 -11.38 -6.59 -18.02
CA CYS A 246 -10.32 -6.39 -19.01
C CYS A 246 -9.76 -7.71 -19.55
N ARG A 247 -9.53 -7.78 -20.87
CA ARG A 247 -8.97 -8.96 -21.56
C ARG A 247 -7.96 -8.51 -22.62
N LEU A 248 -7.01 -9.37 -22.95
CA LEU A 248 -6.09 -9.15 -24.06
C LEU A 248 -6.89 -9.04 -25.37
N LEU A 249 -6.69 -7.96 -26.11
CA LEU A 249 -7.21 -7.77 -27.48
C LEU A 249 -6.18 -8.19 -28.52
N ARG A 250 -4.92 -7.78 -28.34
CA ARG A 250 -3.82 -8.13 -29.23
C ARG A 250 -2.47 -7.95 -28.53
N PRO A 251 -1.43 -8.69 -28.92
CA PRO A 251 -0.06 -8.47 -28.48
C PRO A 251 0.43 -7.07 -28.84
N HIS A 252 1.50 -6.63 -28.17
CA HIS A 252 2.14 -5.35 -28.48
C HIS A 252 2.89 -5.46 -29.80
N GLY A 253 2.61 -4.57 -30.76
CA GLY A 253 3.29 -4.52 -32.06
C GLY A 253 2.48 -4.97 -33.26
N ASP A 254 1.36 -5.67 -33.08
CA ASP A 254 0.43 -5.94 -34.16
C ASP A 254 -0.42 -4.69 -34.46
N LYS A 255 -0.33 -4.20 -35.70
CA LYS A 255 -1.09 -3.05 -36.21
C LYS A 255 -2.53 -3.43 -36.57
#